data_b8616d0ed7506cf6b06c636ec32a5c47
#
_entry.id   b8616d0ed7506cf6b06c636ec32a5c47
#
_cell.length_a   1.000
_cell.length_b   1.000
_cell.length_c   1.000
_cell.angle_alpha   90.00
_cell.angle_beta   90.00
_cell.angle_gamma   90.00
#
_symmetry.space_group_name_H-M   'P 1'
#
loop_
_entity.id
_entity.type
_entity.pdbx_description
1 polymer ?
#
loop_
_entity_poly.entity_id
_entity_poly.type
_entity_poly.pdbx_seq_one_letter_code
_entity_poly.pdbx_strand_id
1 'polypeptide(L)'
;LLRLKANHLAPAMHPVSTAFYKIPENKLVADTFAIVMGSSHCEPLLLNTASEWDSKTMGPWDYNKNKDKINEVLSNRVKENCAYENVYTLALRGLHDAAMGGGDVPMREKVKMLESALNAQREIIARHIDKPVETIPQAFTPYKEVLEIYSNGLELPDDVTIIWADDNFGYMKRLSGPQEQKRSGRAGVYYHISYLGVPHSYLWYSTTPPALMYEELRKAYDTTADRVWLANCGDLKGAETQISLFLDMAYDIDSFNADNVATYPARWLAKMFGEEYYDTLEDITCSHINLAFSRKPEYMGWGYWNNYWGGGEKRTDTEFSFANYNEAERRLTEYSRIGKKTEDLLASLDEK
;
A
#
# COMPACT_ATOMS: atom_id res chain seq x y z
N LEU A 1 -15.71 -0.31 0.51
CA LEU A 1 -14.90 0.89 0.80
C LEU A 1 -15.65 1.84 1.73
N LEU A 2 -16.79 2.40 1.34
CA LEU A 2 -17.51 3.42 2.11
C LEU A 2 -17.89 2.97 3.53
N ARG A 3 -18.31 1.71 3.72
CA ARG A 3 -18.61 1.15 5.05
C ARG A 3 -17.39 1.14 5.99
N LEU A 4 -16.19 1.13 5.42
CA LEU A 4 -14.93 1.20 6.14
C LEU A 4 -14.37 2.62 6.20
N LYS A 5 -15.14 3.65 5.84
CA LYS A 5 -14.74 5.07 5.76
C LYS A 5 -13.66 5.37 4.71
N ALA A 6 -13.34 4.44 3.81
CA ALA A 6 -12.42 4.70 2.71
C ALA A 6 -13.09 5.55 1.63
N ASN A 7 -12.44 6.63 1.22
CA ASN A 7 -12.90 7.57 0.20
C ASN A 7 -11.97 7.65 -1.02
N HIS A 8 -10.89 6.88 -1.02
CA HIS A 8 -9.89 6.87 -2.09
C HIS A 8 -9.58 5.43 -2.49
N LEU A 9 -9.36 5.21 -3.78
CA LEU A 9 -8.99 3.91 -4.34
C LEU A 9 -7.82 4.05 -5.32
N ALA A 10 -6.72 3.35 -5.05
CA ALA A 10 -5.68 3.03 -6.02
C ALA A 10 -5.90 1.59 -6.50
N PRO A 11 -6.30 1.36 -7.77
CA PRO A 11 -6.58 0.03 -8.28
C PRO A 11 -5.33 -0.87 -8.32
N ALA A 12 -5.54 -2.18 -8.34
CA ALA A 12 -4.45 -3.14 -8.47
C ALA A 12 -3.67 -2.95 -9.78
N MET A 13 -2.34 -2.91 -9.68
CA MET A 13 -1.43 -2.59 -10.78
C MET A 13 -0.89 -3.83 -11.53
N HIS A 14 -1.12 -5.02 -11.02
CA HIS A 14 -0.53 -6.24 -11.57
C HIS A 14 -1.17 -6.68 -12.89
N PRO A 15 -0.39 -7.26 -13.84
CA PRO A 15 -0.87 -7.63 -15.17
C PRO A 15 -1.94 -8.75 -15.17
N VAL A 16 -2.08 -9.48 -14.07
CA VAL A 16 -3.15 -10.48 -13.88
C VAL A 16 -4.52 -9.83 -13.64
N SER A 17 -4.54 -8.55 -13.27
CA SER A 17 -5.75 -7.78 -13.08
C SER A 17 -6.08 -6.99 -14.35
N THR A 18 -7.36 -6.91 -14.71
CA THR A 18 -7.79 -5.97 -15.74
C THR A 18 -7.59 -4.55 -15.26
N ALA A 19 -6.87 -3.72 -16.02
CA ALA A 19 -6.67 -2.33 -15.66
C ALA A 19 -8.00 -1.61 -15.49
N PHE A 20 -8.11 -0.79 -14.43
CA PHE A 20 -9.36 -0.14 -14.04
C PHE A 20 -10.04 0.64 -15.18
N TYR A 21 -9.24 1.39 -15.93
CA TYR A 21 -9.74 2.25 -17.02
C TYR A 21 -9.99 1.53 -18.34
N LYS A 22 -9.69 0.22 -18.44
CA LYS A 22 -10.16 -0.62 -19.57
C LYS A 22 -11.65 -0.93 -19.50
N ILE A 23 -12.28 -0.68 -18.36
CA ILE A 23 -13.73 -0.82 -18.16
C ILE A 23 -14.28 0.60 -17.95
N PRO A 24 -14.90 1.22 -18.97
CA PRO A 24 -15.32 2.63 -18.91
C PRO A 24 -16.31 2.94 -17.79
N GLU A 25 -17.10 1.95 -17.38
CA GLU A 25 -18.10 2.08 -16.32
C GLU A 25 -17.49 2.24 -14.92
N ASN A 26 -16.27 1.75 -14.71
CA ASN A 26 -15.62 1.80 -13.38
C ASN A 26 -15.49 3.22 -12.84
N LYS A 27 -15.08 4.17 -13.67
CA LYS A 27 -14.97 5.58 -13.25
C LYS A 27 -16.33 6.22 -12.94
N LEU A 28 -17.38 5.80 -13.64
CA LEU A 28 -18.75 6.28 -13.42
C LEU A 28 -19.27 5.77 -12.06
N VAL A 29 -19.00 4.51 -11.75
CA VAL A 29 -19.34 3.93 -10.44
C VAL A 29 -18.55 4.62 -9.33
N ALA A 30 -17.25 4.83 -9.50
CA ALA A 30 -16.43 5.54 -8.51
C ALA A 30 -16.99 6.94 -8.24
N ASP A 31 -17.28 7.71 -9.28
CA ASP A 31 -17.85 9.06 -9.19
C ASP A 31 -19.23 9.05 -8.52
N THR A 32 -20.11 8.12 -8.91
CA THR A 32 -21.46 7.96 -8.31
C THR A 32 -21.38 7.75 -6.79
N PHE A 33 -20.36 7.04 -6.32
CA PHE A 33 -20.15 6.76 -4.90
C PHE A 33 -19.16 7.72 -4.22
N ALA A 34 -18.79 8.82 -4.87
CA ALA A 34 -17.84 9.81 -4.36
C ALA A 34 -16.50 9.19 -3.92
N ILE A 35 -16.01 8.22 -4.66
CA ILE A 35 -14.69 7.62 -4.46
C ILE A 35 -13.68 8.36 -5.35
N VAL A 36 -12.71 9.01 -4.70
CA VAL A 36 -11.60 9.66 -5.38
C VAL A 36 -10.66 8.60 -5.95
N MET A 37 -10.33 8.71 -7.23
CA MET A 37 -9.44 7.73 -7.87
C MET A 37 -7.99 8.19 -7.80
N GLY A 38 -7.11 7.24 -7.54
CA GLY A 38 -5.66 7.41 -7.63
C GLY A 38 -5.03 6.27 -8.41
N SER A 39 -3.73 6.16 -8.32
CA SER A 39 -2.94 5.07 -8.88
C SER A 39 -1.77 4.71 -7.98
N SER A 40 -1.18 3.56 -8.23
CA SER A 40 -0.03 3.08 -7.49
C SER A 40 1.19 3.99 -7.67
N HIS A 41 2.18 3.85 -6.79
CA HIS A 41 3.43 4.64 -6.76
C HIS A 41 4.24 4.63 -8.07
N CYS A 42 4.02 3.67 -8.94
CA CYS A 42 4.72 3.51 -10.22
C CYS A 42 3.85 3.79 -11.45
N GLU A 43 2.59 4.16 -11.25
CA GLU A 43 1.60 4.37 -12.31
C GLU A 43 1.32 5.86 -12.49
N PRO A 44 2.04 6.55 -13.40
CA PRO A 44 1.88 7.98 -13.57
C PRO A 44 0.50 8.33 -14.13
N LEU A 45 -0.10 9.38 -13.56
CA LEU A 45 -1.32 10.02 -14.04
C LEU A 45 -2.45 9.01 -14.37
N LEU A 46 -2.68 8.03 -13.48
CA LEU A 46 -3.72 7.01 -13.58
C LEU A 46 -3.48 5.94 -14.68
N LEU A 47 -2.29 5.87 -15.27
CA LEU A 47 -1.97 4.89 -16.30
C LEU A 47 -1.44 3.60 -15.69
N ASN A 48 -2.12 2.47 -15.89
CA ASN A 48 -1.59 1.15 -15.54
C ASN A 48 -0.56 0.71 -16.59
N THR A 49 0.73 0.90 -16.28
CA THR A 49 1.82 0.62 -17.21
C THR A 49 1.97 -0.87 -17.52
N ALA A 50 1.52 -1.75 -16.64
CA ALA A 50 1.62 -3.20 -16.81
C ALA A 50 0.65 -3.76 -17.86
N SER A 51 -0.52 -3.14 -18.03
CA SER A 51 -1.60 -3.68 -18.86
C SER A 51 -1.99 -2.76 -20.02
N GLU A 52 -1.64 -1.48 -19.96
CA GLU A 52 -2.09 -0.46 -20.92
C GLU A 52 -0.95 0.08 -21.81
N TRP A 53 0.30 -0.30 -21.53
CA TRP A 53 1.43 0.02 -22.41
C TRP A 53 1.83 -1.21 -23.23
N ASP A 54 1.74 -1.09 -24.55
CA ASP A 54 2.24 -2.10 -25.48
C ASP A 54 3.50 -1.61 -26.18
N SER A 55 4.66 -2.14 -25.78
CA SER A 55 5.94 -1.75 -26.35
C SER A 55 6.09 -2.07 -27.84
N LYS A 56 5.27 -2.96 -28.41
CA LYS A 56 5.32 -3.28 -29.84
C LYS A 56 4.70 -2.17 -30.70
N THR A 57 3.67 -1.53 -30.20
CA THR A 57 2.93 -0.48 -30.93
C THR A 57 3.27 0.93 -30.44
N MET A 58 3.63 1.10 -29.16
CA MET A 58 3.93 2.39 -28.54
C MET A 58 5.42 2.67 -28.39
N GLY A 59 6.28 1.67 -28.69
CA GLY A 59 7.72 1.76 -28.48
C GLY A 59 8.16 1.50 -27.04
N PRO A 60 9.45 1.66 -26.71
CA PRO A 60 9.96 1.34 -25.39
C PRO A 60 9.40 2.30 -24.33
N TRP A 61 9.13 1.76 -23.12
CA TRP A 61 8.87 2.57 -21.94
C TRP A 61 10.21 3.08 -21.37
N ASP A 62 10.80 4.03 -22.07
CA ASP A 62 12.09 4.65 -21.75
C ASP A 62 11.96 6.16 -22.01
N TYR A 63 11.96 6.94 -20.95
CA TYR A 63 11.68 8.37 -21.02
C TYR A 63 12.74 9.14 -21.80
N ASN A 64 13.99 8.66 -21.84
CA ASN A 64 15.05 9.27 -22.65
C ASN A 64 14.87 9.02 -24.15
N LYS A 65 14.22 7.91 -24.53
CA LYS A 65 14.09 7.52 -25.94
C LYS A 65 12.72 7.77 -26.53
N ASN A 66 11.69 7.82 -25.70
CA ASN A 66 10.29 7.81 -26.14
C ASN A 66 9.39 8.77 -25.37
N LYS A 67 9.97 9.85 -24.85
CA LYS A 67 9.30 10.84 -24.01
C LYS A 67 8.01 11.39 -24.64
N ASP A 68 8.01 11.70 -25.94
CA ASP A 68 6.87 12.32 -26.60
C ASP A 68 5.65 11.38 -26.63
N LYS A 69 5.89 10.09 -26.94
CA LYS A 69 4.81 9.09 -26.93
C LYS A 69 4.31 8.79 -25.52
N ILE A 70 5.19 8.73 -24.54
CA ILE A 70 4.81 8.57 -23.14
C ILE A 70 3.93 9.74 -22.70
N ASN A 71 4.35 10.97 -22.96
CA ASN A 71 3.59 12.16 -22.61
C ASN A 71 2.24 12.26 -23.37
N GLU A 72 2.18 11.82 -24.62
CA GLU A 72 0.93 11.74 -25.38
C GLU A 72 -0.09 10.81 -24.71
N VAL A 73 0.36 9.60 -24.33
CA VAL A 73 -0.50 8.61 -23.67
C VAL A 73 -0.99 9.12 -22.31
N LEU A 74 -0.09 9.70 -21.51
CA LEU A 74 -0.43 10.32 -20.22
C LEU A 74 -1.40 11.48 -20.38
N SER A 75 -1.20 12.33 -21.41
CA SER A 75 -2.09 13.46 -21.73
C SER A 75 -3.51 12.97 -22.07
N ASN A 76 -3.62 11.92 -22.86
CA ASN A 76 -4.92 11.34 -23.21
C ASN A 76 -5.62 10.78 -21.97
N ARG A 77 -4.88 10.10 -21.06
CA ARG A 77 -5.41 9.59 -19.80
C ARG A 77 -5.97 10.71 -18.91
N VAL A 78 -5.23 11.79 -18.73
CA VAL A 78 -5.72 12.95 -17.95
C VAL A 78 -6.95 13.56 -18.61
N LYS A 79 -6.91 13.78 -19.92
CA LYS A 79 -8.06 14.31 -20.69
C LYS A 79 -9.33 13.49 -20.50
N GLU A 80 -9.22 12.15 -20.51
CA GLU A 80 -10.35 11.23 -20.32
C GLU A 80 -10.96 11.25 -18.92
N ASN A 81 -10.18 11.72 -17.92
CA ASN A 81 -10.56 11.61 -16.52
C ASN A 81 -10.58 12.95 -15.76
N CYS A 82 -10.30 14.07 -16.42
CA CYS A 82 -10.22 15.39 -15.78
C CYS A 82 -11.55 15.92 -15.23
N ALA A 83 -12.68 15.33 -15.63
CA ALA A 83 -14.01 15.68 -15.10
C ALA A 83 -14.33 15.00 -13.75
N TYR A 84 -13.52 14.02 -13.32
CA TYR A 84 -13.73 13.24 -12.10
C TYR A 84 -12.73 13.65 -11.02
N GLU A 85 -13.04 13.36 -9.76
CA GLU A 85 -12.13 13.62 -8.65
C GLU A 85 -11.00 12.58 -8.62
N ASN A 86 -9.76 13.08 -8.70
CA ASN A 86 -8.57 12.24 -8.73
C ASN A 86 -7.46 12.81 -7.84
N VAL A 87 -6.62 11.93 -7.31
CA VAL A 87 -5.27 12.22 -6.84
C VAL A 87 -4.29 11.74 -7.91
N TYR A 88 -3.63 12.65 -8.59
CA TYR A 88 -2.71 12.29 -9.66
C TYR A 88 -1.35 11.88 -9.12
N THR A 89 -0.99 10.61 -9.32
CA THR A 89 0.35 10.13 -8.99
C THR A 89 1.36 10.69 -9.99
N LEU A 90 2.33 11.44 -9.48
CA LEU A 90 3.51 11.85 -10.23
C LEU A 90 4.58 10.79 -10.09
N ALA A 91 4.96 10.13 -11.17
CA ALA A 91 5.88 8.99 -11.09
C ALA A 91 6.61 8.75 -12.41
N LEU A 92 7.76 8.12 -12.31
CA LEU A 92 8.41 7.45 -13.43
C LEU A 92 9.19 6.25 -12.87
N ARG A 93 8.79 5.05 -13.25
CA ARG A 93 9.53 3.80 -13.04
C ARG A 93 9.57 2.98 -14.33
N GLY A 94 10.21 1.84 -14.33
CA GLY A 94 10.12 0.88 -15.42
C GLY A 94 8.73 0.22 -15.49
N LEU A 95 8.45 -0.47 -16.58
CA LEU A 95 7.21 -1.25 -16.71
C LEU A 95 7.06 -2.25 -15.57
N HIS A 96 5.84 -2.51 -15.15
CA HIS A 96 5.49 -3.50 -14.12
C HIS A 96 6.24 -3.29 -12.79
N ASP A 97 6.45 -2.05 -12.39
CA ASP A 97 7.19 -1.71 -11.16
C ASP A 97 8.69 -2.08 -11.20
N ALA A 98 9.27 -2.24 -12.39
CA ALA A 98 10.71 -2.40 -12.55
C ALA A 98 11.46 -1.11 -12.20
N ALA A 99 12.75 -1.21 -11.88
CA ALA A 99 13.58 -0.06 -11.60
C ALA A 99 13.72 0.86 -12.82
N MET A 100 13.76 2.17 -12.57
CA MET A 100 13.93 3.19 -13.60
C MET A 100 15.32 3.15 -14.24
N GLY A 101 15.39 3.16 -15.57
CA GLY A 101 16.62 3.38 -16.34
C GLY A 101 17.64 2.25 -16.34
N GLY A 102 17.35 1.09 -15.72
CA GLY A 102 18.31 -0.01 -15.59
C GLY A 102 19.47 0.29 -14.62
N GLY A 103 20.41 -0.65 -14.48
CA GLY A 103 21.49 -0.60 -13.48
C GLY A 103 22.59 0.44 -13.74
N ASP A 104 22.85 0.77 -14.99
CA ASP A 104 24.07 1.49 -15.41
C ASP A 104 23.88 3.01 -15.56
N VAL A 105 22.67 3.54 -15.33
CA VAL A 105 22.42 4.99 -15.43
C VAL A 105 22.92 5.70 -14.19
N PRO A 106 23.83 6.72 -14.31
CA PRO A 106 24.32 7.49 -13.17
C PRO A 106 23.18 8.15 -12.38
N MET A 107 23.32 8.23 -11.06
CA MET A 107 22.30 8.80 -10.16
C MET A 107 21.87 10.21 -10.60
N ARG A 108 22.83 11.08 -10.95
CA ARG A 108 22.52 12.44 -11.42
C ARG A 108 21.65 12.47 -12.69
N GLU A 109 21.80 11.50 -13.56
CA GLU A 109 20.95 11.39 -14.76
C GLU A 109 19.56 10.85 -14.41
N LYS A 110 19.47 9.91 -13.45
CA LYS A 110 18.18 9.45 -12.94
C LYS A 110 17.40 10.60 -12.31
N VAL A 111 18.05 11.44 -11.50
CA VAL A 111 17.41 12.65 -10.91
C VAL A 111 16.86 13.55 -12.02
N LYS A 112 17.69 13.93 -13.00
CA LYS A 112 17.25 14.81 -14.11
C LYS A 112 16.12 14.21 -14.95
N MET A 113 16.18 12.90 -15.21
CA MET A 113 15.15 12.20 -15.97
C MET A 113 13.82 12.21 -15.21
N LEU A 114 13.85 11.95 -13.91
CA LEU A 114 12.66 11.98 -13.07
C LEU A 114 12.10 13.41 -12.98
N GLU A 115 12.91 14.43 -12.72
CA GLU A 115 12.48 15.84 -12.72
C GLU A 115 11.82 16.25 -14.04
N SER A 116 12.43 15.87 -15.18
CA SER A 116 11.85 16.15 -16.49
C SER A 116 10.47 15.48 -16.66
N ALA A 117 10.32 14.25 -16.18
CA ALA A 117 9.05 13.54 -16.26
C ALA A 117 7.98 14.16 -15.34
N LEU A 118 8.33 14.46 -14.08
CA LEU A 118 7.40 15.06 -13.13
C LEU A 118 6.92 16.45 -13.61
N ASN A 119 7.82 17.27 -14.15
CA ASN A 119 7.46 18.58 -14.71
C ASN A 119 6.50 18.43 -15.91
N ALA A 120 6.79 17.53 -16.85
CA ALA A 120 5.91 17.26 -17.98
C ALA A 120 4.54 16.74 -17.54
N GLN A 121 4.48 15.90 -16.52
CA GLN A 121 3.22 15.39 -15.94
C GLN A 121 2.39 16.54 -15.33
N ARG A 122 3.01 17.48 -14.64
CA ARG A 122 2.33 18.68 -14.11
C ARG A 122 1.83 19.61 -15.23
N GLU A 123 2.60 19.79 -16.29
CA GLU A 123 2.17 20.55 -17.48
C GLU A 123 0.97 19.87 -18.16
N ILE A 124 0.93 18.55 -18.22
CA ILE A 124 -0.20 17.78 -18.74
C ILE A 124 -1.45 18.02 -17.88
N ILE A 125 -1.33 17.95 -16.55
CA ILE A 125 -2.44 18.24 -15.63
C ILE A 125 -2.97 19.66 -15.87
N ALA A 126 -2.09 20.67 -15.87
CA ALA A 126 -2.45 22.07 -16.08
C ALA A 126 -3.10 22.35 -17.44
N ARG A 127 -2.77 21.57 -18.46
CA ARG A 127 -3.36 21.70 -19.82
C ARG A 127 -4.81 21.24 -19.88
N HIS A 128 -5.19 20.26 -19.11
CA HIS A 128 -6.50 19.60 -19.20
C HIS A 128 -7.46 20.00 -18.09
N ILE A 129 -6.98 20.60 -17.01
CA ILE A 129 -7.80 20.98 -15.87
C ILE A 129 -7.70 22.49 -15.69
N ASP A 130 -8.81 23.18 -15.87
CA ASP A 130 -8.90 24.65 -15.75
C ASP A 130 -8.92 25.10 -14.28
N LYS A 131 -7.83 24.81 -13.58
CA LYS A 131 -7.54 25.22 -12.20
C LYS A 131 -6.04 25.45 -12.04
N PRO A 132 -5.60 26.30 -11.09
CA PRO A 132 -4.19 26.37 -10.74
C PRO A 132 -3.65 24.99 -10.36
N VAL A 133 -2.55 24.58 -10.99
CA VAL A 133 -2.02 23.21 -10.85
C VAL A 133 -1.65 22.84 -9.42
N GLU A 134 -1.28 23.82 -8.61
CA GLU A 134 -1.00 23.69 -7.19
C GLU A 134 -2.23 23.41 -6.32
N THR A 135 -3.44 23.59 -6.87
CA THR A 135 -4.70 23.26 -6.17
C THR A 135 -5.24 21.88 -6.53
N ILE A 136 -4.63 21.24 -7.54
CA ILE A 136 -5.03 19.91 -7.99
C ILE A 136 -4.29 18.86 -7.15
N PRO A 137 -5.00 17.88 -6.53
CA PRO A 137 -4.35 16.87 -5.70
C PRO A 137 -3.32 16.05 -6.49
N GLN A 138 -2.07 16.10 -6.07
CA GLN A 138 -0.95 15.39 -6.66
C GLN A 138 -0.16 14.69 -5.57
N ALA A 139 0.31 13.48 -5.84
CA ALA A 139 1.07 12.68 -4.90
C ALA A 139 2.34 12.12 -5.55
N PHE A 140 3.42 12.07 -4.78
CA PHE A 140 4.68 11.47 -5.16
C PHE A 140 5.13 10.49 -4.07
N THR A 141 5.46 9.25 -4.45
CA THR A 141 5.86 8.21 -3.51
C THR A 141 7.32 7.84 -3.71
N PRO A 142 8.24 8.33 -2.87
CA PRO A 142 9.64 7.92 -2.90
C PRO A 142 9.79 6.52 -2.30
N TYR A 143 9.63 5.49 -3.14
CA TYR A 143 9.66 4.08 -2.75
C TYR A 143 10.71 3.32 -3.55
N LYS A 144 11.36 2.34 -2.95
CA LYS A 144 12.47 1.58 -3.52
C LYS A 144 13.60 2.52 -3.99
N GLU A 145 14.09 2.37 -5.24
CA GLU A 145 15.15 3.22 -5.80
C GLU A 145 14.75 4.69 -5.93
N VAL A 146 13.46 4.99 -6.00
CA VAL A 146 12.99 6.39 -6.08
C VAL A 146 13.27 7.15 -4.79
N LEU A 147 13.34 6.47 -3.64
CA LEU A 147 13.76 7.07 -2.37
C LEU A 147 15.23 7.52 -2.42
N GLU A 148 16.10 6.72 -3.04
CA GLU A 148 17.50 7.09 -3.24
C GLU A 148 17.62 8.28 -4.19
N ILE A 149 16.85 8.28 -5.31
CA ILE A 149 16.82 9.40 -6.26
C ILE A 149 16.36 10.68 -5.57
N TYR A 150 15.29 10.62 -4.77
CA TYR A 150 14.79 11.74 -3.98
C TYR A 150 15.86 12.26 -3.01
N SER A 151 16.54 11.38 -2.31
CA SER A 151 17.60 11.73 -1.34
C SER A 151 18.85 12.31 -2.01
N ASN A 152 19.03 12.12 -3.32
CA ASN A 152 20.12 12.68 -4.11
C ASN A 152 19.76 14.00 -4.81
N GLY A 153 18.76 14.72 -4.29
CA GLY A 153 18.47 16.10 -4.67
C GLY A 153 17.42 16.27 -5.74
N LEU A 154 16.48 15.33 -5.86
CA LEU A 154 15.27 15.53 -6.67
C LEU A 154 14.47 16.72 -6.12
N GLU A 155 14.25 17.73 -6.91
CA GLU A 155 13.40 18.87 -6.56
C GLU A 155 11.92 18.52 -6.82
N LEU A 156 11.11 18.67 -5.78
CA LEU A 156 9.67 18.42 -5.84
C LEU A 156 8.91 19.68 -5.44
N PRO A 157 7.94 20.17 -6.26
CA PRO A 157 7.13 21.33 -5.91
C PRO A 157 6.43 21.19 -4.56
N ASP A 158 6.39 22.26 -3.79
CA ASP A 158 5.92 22.24 -2.39
C ASP A 158 4.47 21.80 -2.21
N ASP A 159 3.63 21.98 -3.21
CA ASP A 159 2.22 21.58 -3.22
C ASP A 159 1.98 20.08 -3.43
N VAL A 160 2.99 19.34 -3.90
CA VAL A 160 2.87 17.89 -4.11
C VAL A 160 2.96 17.17 -2.78
N THR A 161 1.99 16.31 -2.48
CA THR A 161 1.99 15.46 -1.27
C THR A 161 3.05 14.36 -1.40
N ILE A 162 3.95 14.25 -0.43
CA ILE A 162 4.92 13.15 -0.36
C ILE A 162 4.28 11.98 0.38
N ILE A 163 4.18 10.82 -0.26
CA ILE A 163 3.67 9.60 0.38
C ILE A 163 4.83 8.72 0.82
N TRP A 164 5.07 8.64 2.12
CA TRP A 164 6.11 7.80 2.71
C TRP A 164 5.66 6.35 2.79
N ALA A 165 6.46 5.44 2.25
CA ALA A 165 6.21 4.02 2.34
C ALA A 165 6.88 3.42 3.59
N ASP A 166 6.25 2.38 4.15
CA ASP A 166 6.91 1.51 5.12
C ASP A 166 7.99 0.64 4.46
N ASP A 167 8.68 -0.16 5.26
CA ASP A 167 9.70 -1.10 4.78
C ASP A 167 9.13 -2.41 4.21
N ASN A 168 7.86 -2.45 3.87
CA ASN A 168 7.04 -3.59 3.46
C ASN A 168 6.63 -4.51 4.63
N PHE A 169 7.11 -4.26 5.84
CA PHE A 169 6.86 -5.08 7.03
C PHE A 169 6.25 -4.29 8.19
N GLY A 170 5.71 -3.10 7.90
CA GLY A 170 4.99 -2.27 8.86
C GLY A 170 5.82 -1.22 9.60
N TYR A 171 7.11 -1.05 9.27
CA TYR A 171 7.98 -0.05 9.91
C TYR A 171 8.26 1.14 8.99
N MET A 172 7.92 2.34 9.44
CA MET A 172 8.19 3.59 8.71
C MET A 172 9.66 4.00 8.87
N LYS A 173 10.50 3.67 7.90
CA LYS A 173 11.94 3.97 7.92
C LYS A 173 12.28 5.42 7.56
N ARG A 174 11.40 6.11 6.86
CA ARG A 174 11.56 7.49 6.42
C ARG A 174 10.26 8.24 6.62
N LEU A 175 10.33 9.39 7.26
CA LEU A 175 9.23 10.33 7.45
C LEU A 175 9.72 11.74 7.14
N SER A 176 8.79 12.70 7.10
CA SER A 176 9.11 14.11 6.79
C SER A 176 10.06 14.71 7.82
N GLY A 177 11.22 15.16 7.34
CA GLY A 177 12.15 15.97 8.15
C GLY A 177 11.63 17.40 8.35
N PRO A 178 12.32 18.22 9.19
CA PRO A 178 11.83 19.56 9.57
C PRO A 178 11.54 20.51 8.40
N GLN A 179 12.23 20.38 7.28
CA GLN A 179 11.98 21.20 6.09
C GLN A 179 10.79 20.65 5.30
N GLU A 180 10.70 19.34 5.14
CA GLU A 180 9.58 18.69 4.44
C GLU A 180 8.24 18.90 5.17
N GLN A 181 8.26 18.99 6.50
CA GLN A 181 7.07 19.31 7.30
C GLN A 181 6.49 20.70 7.04
N LYS A 182 7.27 21.61 6.44
CA LYS A 182 6.82 22.97 6.08
C LYS A 182 6.13 23.04 4.73
N ARG A 183 6.19 21.98 3.93
CA ARG A 183 5.60 21.92 2.58
C ARG A 183 4.07 22.07 2.65
N SER A 184 3.50 22.81 1.73
CA SER A 184 2.03 22.99 1.64
C SER A 184 1.30 21.69 1.25
N GLY A 185 1.93 20.84 0.45
CA GLY A 185 1.43 19.52 0.09
C GLY A 185 1.45 18.51 1.23
N ARG A 186 2.19 18.80 2.33
CA ARG A 186 2.32 17.91 3.50
C ARG A 186 2.76 16.50 3.09
N ALA A 187 2.32 15.47 3.83
CA ALA A 187 2.67 14.10 3.52
C ALA A 187 1.49 13.13 3.70
N GLY A 188 1.70 11.91 3.29
CA GLY A 188 0.82 10.77 3.48
C GLY A 188 1.62 9.51 3.74
N VAL A 189 0.93 8.38 3.85
CA VAL A 189 1.53 7.06 4.07
C VAL A 189 1.08 6.05 3.02
N TYR A 190 1.97 5.13 2.69
CA TYR A 190 1.71 3.90 1.96
C TYR A 190 2.13 2.73 2.85
N TYR A 191 1.15 2.04 3.43
CA TYR A 191 1.36 1.05 4.48
C TYR A 191 0.94 -0.34 4.03
N HIS A 192 1.79 -1.35 4.26
CA HIS A 192 1.51 -2.73 3.88
C HIS A 192 0.80 -3.49 5.01
N ILE A 193 -0.49 -3.77 4.81
CA ILE A 193 -1.25 -4.71 5.64
C ILE A 193 -0.88 -6.15 5.25
N SER A 194 -0.69 -6.39 3.94
CA SER A 194 -0.07 -7.58 3.39
C SER A 194 0.91 -7.18 2.28
N TYR A 195 1.86 -8.04 1.97
CA TYR A 195 2.90 -7.75 0.98
C TYR A 195 3.11 -8.91 0.02
N LEU A 196 3.10 -8.59 -1.28
CA LEU A 196 3.47 -9.51 -2.36
C LEU A 196 4.77 -9.02 -2.99
N GLY A 197 5.88 -9.68 -2.73
CA GLY A 197 7.18 -9.26 -3.27
C GLY A 197 8.37 -9.94 -2.64
N VAL A 198 9.54 -9.39 -2.94
CA VAL A 198 10.82 -9.87 -2.43
C VAL A 198 11.26 -9.05 -1.19
N PRO A 199 12.00 -9.61 -0.23
CA PRO A 199 12.60 -10.95 -0.24
C PRO A 199 11.60 -12.08 0.01
N HIS A 200 10.44 -11.81 0.63
CA HIS A 200 9.45 -12.80 0.97
C HIS A 200 8.05 -12.17 1.11
N SER A 201 7.05 -12.76 0.47
CA SER A 201 5.66 -12.34 0.61
C SER A 201 5.09 -12.75 1.96
N TYR A 202 4.10 -11.98 2.45
CA TYR A 202 3.19 -12.41 3.51
C TYR A 202 1.77 -11.98 3.12
N LEU A 203 0.92 -12.96 2.87
CA LEU A 203 -0.46 -12.77 2.43
C LEU A 203 -1.45 -13.41 3.41
N TRP A 204 -0.90 -14.10 4.41
CA TRP A 204 -1.69 -14.74 5.44
C TRP A 204 -2.37 -13.68 6.32
N TYR A 205 -3.42 -14.05 6.84
CA TYR A 205 -4.41 -13.33 7.60
C TYR A 205 -3.88 -12.56 8.84
N SER A 206 -4.10 -11.27 8.85
CA SER A 206 -3.93 -10.37 10.01
C SER A 206 -2.68 -10.62 10.89
N THR A 207 -1.49 -10.56 10.30
CA THR A 207 -0.23 -10.90 10.99
C THR A 207 0.54 -9.70 11.54
N THR A 208 0.10 -8.48 11.24
CA THR A 208 0.73 -7.25 11.75
C THR A 208 0.03 -6.80 13.03
N PRO A 209 0.75 -6.62 14.16
CA PRO A 209 0.12 -6.21 15.41
C PRO A 209 -0.53 -4.83 15.32
N PRO A 210 -1.73 -4.65 15.87
CA PRO A 210 -2.37 -3.34 15.96
C PRO A 210 -1.50 -2.27 16.63
N ALA A 211 -0.75 -2.65 17.67
CA ALA A 211 0.16 -1.76 18.38
C ALA A 211 1.30 -1.25 17.47
N LEU A 212 1.86 -2.10 16.60
CA LEU A 212 2.86 -1.69 15.62
C LEU A 212 2.26 -0.72 14.60
N MET A 213 1.05 -1.03 14.09
CA MET A 213 0.36 -0.13 13.17
C MET A 213 0.15 1.25 13.79
N TYR A 214 -0.34 1.30 15.01
CA TYR A 214 -0.58 2.56 15.72
C TYR A 214 0.72 3.35 15.95
N GLU A 215 1.76 2.72 16.47
CA GLU A 215 3.06 3.35 16.74
C GLU A 215 3.63 4.01 15.47
N GLU A 216 3.63 3.28 14.36
CA GLU A 216 4.22 3.74 13.11
C GLU A 216 3.35 4.82 12.42
N LEU A 217 2.04 4.64 12.43
CA LEU A 217 1.11 5.60 11.83
C LEU A 217 0.97 6.88 12.68
N ARG A 218 1.05 6.77 14.01
CA ARG A 218 1.08 7.93 14.91
C ARG A 218 2.32 8.78 14.66
N LYS A 219 3.51 8.17 14.57
CA LYS A 219 4.75 8.89 14.21
C LYS A 219 4.63 9.57 12.86
N ALA A 220 4.02 8.90 11.88
CA ALA A 220 3.82 9.48 10.56
C ALA A 220 2.89 10.71 10.62
N TYR A 221 1.77 10.60 11.31
CA TYR A 221 0.82 11.69 11.49
C TYR A 221 1.47 12.89 12.20
N ASP A 222 2.19 12.66 13.28
CA ASP A 222 2.88 13.70 14.05
C ASP A 222 3.99 14.41 13.24
N THR A 223 4.44 13.81 12.14
CA THR A 223 5.39 14.39 11.19
C THR A 223 4.73 14.84 9.88
N THR A 224 3.45 15.23 9.95
CA THR A 224 2.64 15.81 8.88
C THR A 224 2.11 14.85 7.81
N ALA A 225 2.15 13.54 8.02
CA ALA A 225 1.55 12.58 7.10
C ALA A 225 0.03 12.45 7.36
N ASP A 226 -0.73 13.49 7.03
CA ASP A 226 -2.18 13.62 7.30
C ASP A 226 -3.03 13.84 6.04
N ARG A 227 -2.44 13.75 4.82
CA ARG A 227 -3.17 14.03 3.58
C ARG A 227 -3.77 12.80 2.93
N VAL A 228 -2.97 11.78 2.71
CA VAL A 228 -3.37 10.56 2.01
C VAL A 228 -2.82 9.36 2.77
N TRP A 229 -3.69 8.46 3.18
CA TRP A 229 -3.32 7.20 3.80
C TRP A 229 -3.75 6.05 2.89
N LEU A 230 -2.77 5.33 2.34
CA LEU A 230 -2.98 4.18 1.46
C LEU A 230 -2.62 2.89 2.18
N ALA A 231 -3.58 1.97 2.27
CA ALA A 231 -3.34 0.60 2.70
C ALA A 231 -3.09 -0.29 1.49
N ASN A 232 -1.92 -0.93 1.43
CA ASN A 232 -1.69 -2.03 0.51
C ASN A 232 -2.21 -3.32 1.15
N CYS A 233 -3.18 -3.94 0.52
CA CYS A 233 -3.70 -5.25 0.91
C CYS A 233 -3.94 -6.10 -0.33
N GLY A 234 -3.57 -7.39 -0.26
CA GLY A 234 -3.83 -8.36 -1.33
C GLY A 234 -5.31 -8.74 -1.33
N ASP A 235 -5.70 -9.54 -0.35
CA ASP A 235 -7.09 -9.97 -0.17
C ASP A 235 -7.78 -9.15 0.92
N LEU A 236 -9.05 -8.85 0.71
CA LEU A 236 -9.86 -8.15 1.72
C LEU A 236 -10.27 -9.09 2.85
N LYS A 237 -10.70 -10.30 2.50
CA LYS A 237 -11.06 -11.32 3.49
C LYS A 237 -9.83 -11.81 4.24
N GLY A 238 -9.98 -11.95 5.54
CA GLY A 238 -8.91 -12.28 6.46
C GLY A 238 -8.08 -11.09 6.94
N ALA A 239 -8.18 -9.93 6.27
CA ALA A 239 -7.54 -8.68 6.69
C ALA A 239 -8.54 -7.61 7.17
N GLU A 240 -9.83 -7.95 7.29
CA GLU A 240 -10.90 -6.98 7.58
C GLU A 240 -10.64 -6.17 8.84
N THR A 241 -10.18 -6.82 9.91
CA THR A 241 -9.91 -6.14 11.19
C THR A 241 -8.76 -5.14 11.07
N GLN A 242 -7.71 -5.49 10.34
CA GLN A 242 -6.55 -4.60 10.12
C GLN A 242 -6.88 -3.47 9.17
N ILE A 243 -7.62 -3.75 8.08
CA ILE A 243 -8.10 -2.72 7.16
C ILE A 243 -9.01 -1.74 7.90
N SER A 244 -9.93 -2.24 8.73
CA SER A 244 -10.82 -1.41 9.54
C SER A 244 -10.03 -0.56 10.53
N LEU A 245 -9.06 -1.13 11.23
CA LEU A 245 -8.19 -0.39 12.16
C LEU A 245 -7.42 0.72 11.45
N PHE A 246 -6.80 0.41 10.31
CA PHE A 246 -6.06 1.40 9.52
C PHE A 246 -6.95 2.58 9.10
N LEU A 247 -8.15 2.28 8.59
CA LEU A 247 -9.08 3.31 8.13
C LEU A 247 -9.76 4.07 9.27
N ASP A 248 -9.99 3.42 10.41
CA ASP A 248 -10.49 4.11 11.61
C ASP A 248 -9.43 5.06 12.18
N MET A 249 -8.14 4.66 12.20
CA MET A 249 -7.04 5.56 12.55
C MET A 249 -6.87 6.70 11.53
N ALA A 250 -7.02 6.43 10.24
CA ALA A 250 -6.98 7.46 9.20
C ALA A 250 -8.11 8.48 9.33
N TYR A 251 -9.27 8.06 9.85
CA TYR A 251 -10.40 8.92 10.10
C TYR A 251 -10.23 9.77 11.37
N ASP A 252 -9.74 9.17 12.45
CA ASP A 252 -9.52 9.82 13.75
C ASP A 252 -8.45 9.09 14.56
N ILE A 253 -7.19 9.47 14.36
CA ILE A 253 -6.08 8.84 15.06
C ILE A 253 -6.04 9.19 16.55
N ASP A 254 -6.62 10.30 16.97
CA ASP A 254 -6.63 10.75 18.36
C ASP A 254 -7.59 9.93 19.23
N SER A 255 -8.50 9.16 18.63
CA SER A 255 -9.32 8.16 19.32
C SER A 255 -8.54 6.91 19.75
N PHE A 256 -7.30 6.77 19.30
CA PHE A 256 -6.46 5.61 19.60
C PHE A 256 -5.31 5.96 20.54
N ASN A 257 -4.91 4.96 21.34
CA ASN A 257 -3.78 5.02 22.23
C ASN A 257 -3.22 3.61 22.51
N ALA A 258 -2.12 3.51 23.25
CA ALA A 258 -1.49 2.24 23.57
C ALA A 258 -2.41 1.24 24.31
N ASP A 259 -3.34 1.75 25.11
CA ASP A 259 -4.22 0.90 25.94
C ASP A 259 -5.37 0.29 25.12
N ASN A 260 -5.84 1.03 24.11
CA ASN A 260 -7.04 0.60 23.39
C ASN A 260 -6.77 -0.07 22.03
N VAL A 261 -5.59 0.14 21.43
CA VAL A 261 -5.33 -0.34 20.07
C VAL A 261 -5.10 -1.86 20.00
N ALA A 262 -4.43 -2.43 21.02
CA ALA A 262 -4.07 -3.85 21.02
C ALA A 262 -5.31 -4.78 20.96
N THR A 263 -6.39 -4.36 21.59
CA THR A 263 -7.64 -5.12 21.69
C THR A 263 -8.67 -4.77 20.60
N TYR A 264 -8.30 -3.90 19.66
CA TYR A 264 -9.21 -3.50 18.57
C TYR A 264 -9.82 -4.69 17.80
N PRO A 265 -9.06 -5.74 17.40
CA PRO A 265 -9.65 -6.88 16.69
C PRO A 265 -10.75 -7.57 17.49
N ALA A 266 -10.54 -7.77 18.79
CA ALA A 266 -11.55 -8.38 19.66
C ALA A 266 -12.81 -7.53 19.76
N ARG A 267 -12.66 -6.22 19.98
CA ARG A 267 -13.80 -5.30 20.02
C ARG A 267 -14.56 -5.21 18.69
N TRP A 268 -13.83 -5.24 17.58
CA TRP A 268 -14.43 -5.23 16.26
C TRP A 268 -15.27 -6.48 16.02
N LEU A 269 -14.77 -7.65 16.43
CA LEU A 269 -15.50 -8.92 16.34
C LEU A 269 -16.66 -8.99 17.34
N ALA A 270 -16.49 -8.50 18.58
CA ALA A 270 -17.55 -8.49 19.59
C ALA A 270 -18.76 -7.65 19.14
N LYS A 271 -18.55 -6.54 18.45
CA LYS A 271 -19.65 -5.76 17.84
C LYS A 271 -20.44 -6.53 16.78
N MET A 272 -19.85 -7.55 16.16
CA MET A 272 -20.53 -8.35 15.12
C MET A 272 -21.19 -9.59 15.70
N PHE A 273 -20.55 -10.24 16.68
CA PHE A 273 -20.97 -11.54 17.18
C PHE A 273 -21.62 -11.49 18.56
N GLY A 274 -21.39 -10.45 19.35
CA GLY A 274 -21.92 -10.24 20.70
C GLY A 274 -20.85 -9.81 21.68
N GLU A 275 -21.16 -8.81 22.51
CA GLU A 275 -20.22 -8.26 23.51
C GLU A 275 -19.92 -9.28 24.62
N GLU A 276 -20.80 -10.25 24.85
CA GLU A 276 -20.61 -11.37 25.78
C GLU A 276 -19.43 -12.27 25.41
N TYR A 277 -18.98 -12.25 24.16
CA TYR A 277 -17.85 -13.03 23.67
C TYR A 277 -16.52 -12.28 23.71
N TYR A 278 -16.50 -11.03 24.17
CA TYR A 278 -15.31 -10.15 24.10
C TYR A 278 -14.05 -10.81 24.68
N ASP A 279 -14.11 -11.33 25.91
CA ASP A 279 -12.93 -11.92 26.58
C ASP A 279 -12.37 -13.15 25.81
N THR A 280 -13.27 -13.93 25.22
CA THR A 280 -12.88 -15.08 24.40
C THR A 280 -12.25 -14.63 23.09
N LEU A 281 -12.82 -13.63 22.44
CA LEU A 281 -12.30 -13.04 21.21
C LEU A 281 -10.97 -12.33 21.43
N GLU A 282 -10.78 -11.68 22.57
CA GLU A 282 -9.52 -11.05 22.95
C GLU A 282 -8.39 -12.08 23.07
N ASP A 283 -8.62 -13.17 23.83
CA ASP A 283 -7.62 -14.24 23.95
C ASP A 283 -7.28 -14.87 22.58
N ILE A 284 -8.29 -15.17 21.76
CA ILE A 284 -8.08 -15.75 20.42
C ILE A 284 -7.27 -14.79 19.54
N THR A 285 -7.70 -13.53 19.41
CA THR A 285 -7.11 -12.59 18.48
C THR A 285 -5.71 -12.16 18.92
N CYS A 286 -5.49 -11.85 20.19
CA CYS A 286 -4.19 -11.47 20.71
C CYS A 286 -3.19 -12.64 20.61
N SER A 287 -3.61 -13.87 20.95
CA SER A 287 -2.75 -15.04 20.81
C SER A 287 -2.39 -15.33 19.36
N HIS A 288 -3.37 -15.27 18.44
CA HIS A 288 -3.12 -15.43 17.02
C HIS A 288 -2.10 -14.40 16.48
N ILE A 289 -2.32 -13.11 16.76
CA ILE A 289 -1.44 -12.05 16.30
C ILE A 289 -0.02 -12.20 16.86
N ASN A 290 0.12 -12.52 18.15
CA ASN A 290 1.42 -12.73 18.77
C ASN A 290 2.17 -13.93 18.16
N LEU A 291 1.48 -15.05 17.89
CA LEU A 291 2.05 -16.22 17.23
C LEU A 291 2.46 -15.90 15.79
N ALA A 292 1.60 -15.23 15.04
CA ALA A 292 1.85 -14.88 13.66
C ALA A 292 2.94 -13.80 13.51
N PHE A 293 3.03 -12.85 14.44
CA PHE A 293 4.08 -11.82 14.42
C PHE A 293 5.44 -12.37 14.86
N SER A 294 5.50 -13.27 15.85
CA SER A 294 6.75 -13.91 16.26
C SER A 294 7.43 -14.67 15.10
N ARG A 295 6.65 -15.25 14.22
CA ARG A 295 7.05 -15.77 12.90
C ARG A 295 5.82 -15.85 12.00
N LYS A 296 5.83 -15.13 10.88
CA LYS A 296 4.78 -15.26 9.89
C LYS A 296 4.76 -16.68 9.30
N PRO A 297 3.60 -17.29 9.02
CA PRO A 297 3.51 -18.64 8.48
C PRO A 297 4.36 -18.89 7.24
N GLU A 298 4.44 -17.91 6.35
CA GLU A 298 5.23 -17.96 5.12
C GLU A 298 6.74 -18.11 5.38
N TYR A 299 7.21 -17.75 6.59
CA TYR A 299 8.62 -17.83 7.01
C TYR A 299 8.97 -19.15 7.72
N MET A 300 8.07 -20.15 7.69
CA MET A 300 8.29 -21.45 8.30
C MET A 300 8.92 -22.50 7.37
N GLY A 301 9.49 -22.09 6.23
CA GLY A 301 10.21 -22.99 5.34
C GLY A 301 9.51 -23.24 4.00
N TRP A 302 8.56 -22.41 3.64
CA TRP A 302 7.95 -22.46 2.32
C TRP A 302 8.89 -21.87 1.27
N GLY A 303 8.76 -22.35 0.03
CA GLY A 303 9.63 -21.93 -1.04
C GLY A 303 9.59 -20.43 -1.31
N TYR A 304 10.73 -19.90 -1.72
CA TYR A 304 10.82 -18.52 -2.17
C TYR A 304 9.93 -18.31 -3.38
N TRP A 305 9.15 -17.22 -3.37
CA TRP A 305 8.18 -16.90 -4.39
C TRP A 305 8.85 -16.41 -5.69
N ASN A 306 9.15 -17.32 -6.57
CA ASN A 306 9.81 -17.00 -7.84
C ASN A 306 8.99 -17.43 -9.08
N ASN A 307 7.93 -18.22 -8.90
CA ASN A 307 7.16 -18.76 -10.03
C ASN A 307 6.38 -17.69 -10.81
N TYR A 308 5.94 -16.62 -10.13
CA TYR A 308 5.19 -15.54 -10.76
C TYR A 308 6.05 -14.70 -11.73
N TRP A 309 7.36 -14.57 -11.47
CA TRP A 309 8.30 -13.83 -12.29
C TRP A 309 9.18 -14.71 -13.17
N GLY A 310 8.86 -16.00 -13.32
CA GLY A 310 9.56 -16.93 -14.18
C GLY A 310 10.83 -17.52 -13.58
N GLY A 311 11.06 -17.41 -12.29
CA GLY A 311 12.14 -18.08 -11.56
C GLY A 311 11.67 -19.38 -10.92
N GLY A 312 12.50 -20.43 -10.96
CA GLY A 312 12.20 -21.72 -10.32
C GLY A 312 12.06 -21.60 -8.78
N GLU A 313 11.36 -22.56 -8.19
CA GLU A 313 11.21 -22.65 -6.75
C GLU A 313 12.58 -22.79 -6.07
N LYS A 314 13.03 -21.75 -5.37
CA LYS A 314 14.15 -21.84 -4.44
C LYS A 314 13.60 -21.95 -3.03
N ARG A 315 13.81 -23.08 -2.42
CA ARG A 315 13.65 -23.19 -0.98
C ARG A 315 14.79 -22.41 -0.32
N THR A 316 14.45 -21.50 0.55
CA THR A 316 15.44 -20.83 1.40
C THR A 316 15.47 -21.52 2.75
N ASP A 317 16.66 -21.63 3.32
CA ASP A 317 16.81 -22.04 4.71
C ASP A 317 16.00 -21.08 5.61
N THR A 318 15.39 -21.61 6.62
CA THR A 318 14.62 -20.87 7.60
C THR A 318 15.15 -21.16 9.00
N GLU A 319 15.05 -20.19 9.88
CA GLU A 319 15.39 -20.37 11.28
C GLU A 319 14.30 -21.11 12.10
N PHE A 320 13.18 -21.48 11.47
CA PHE A 320 12.15 -22.28 12.10
C PHE A 320 12.71 -23.62 12.54
N SER A 321 12.53 -23.99 13.79
CA SER A 321 13.19 -25.16 14.37
C SER A 321 12.24 -26.01 15.21
N PHE A 322 12.40 -27.34 15.02
CA PHE A 322 11.79 -28.33 15.88
C PHE A 322 12.54 -28.53 17.20
N ALA A 323 13.83 -28.18 17.25
CA ALA A 323 14.68 -28.41 18.42
C ALA A 323 14.95 -27.11 19.20
N ASN A 324 15.24 -26.00 18.52
CA ASN A 324 15.58 -24.76 19.17
C ASN A 324 14.32 -24.08 19.73
N TYR A 325 14.39 -23.68 21.00
CA TYR A 325 13.32 -22.94 21.72
C TYR A 325 11.97 -23.67 21.77
N ASN A 326 11.92 -24.98 21.43
CA ASN A 326 10.68 -25.74 21.26
C ASN A 326 9.66 -25.01 20.37
N GLU A 327 10.14 -24.32 19.35
CA GLU A 327 9.30 -23.43 18.55
C GLU A 327 8.10 -24.17 17.92
N ALA A 328 8.36 -25.31 17.29
CA ALA A 328 7.31 -26.10 16.63
C ALA A 328 6.26 -26.59 17.63
N GLU A 329 6.68 -27.20 18.75
CA GLU A 329 5.78 -27.71 19.77
C GLU A 329 4.96 -26.60 20.43
N ARG A 330 5.61 -25.52 20.80
CA ARG A 330 4.95 -24.36 21.42
C ARG A 330 3.90 -23.75 20.48
N ARG A 331 4.24 -23.58 19.19
CA ARG A 331 3.29 -23.06 18.20
C ARG A 331 2.12 -24.02 17.99
N LEU A 332 2.38 -25.32 17.87
CA LEU A 332 1.33 -26.34 17.73
C LEU A 332 0.39 -26.31 18.93
N THR A 333 0.93 -26.26 20.14
CA THR A 333 0.14 -26.23 21.38
C THR A 333 -0.76 -24.99 21.41
N GLU A 334 -0.22 -23.79 21.14
CA GLU A 334 -0.97 -22.56 21.20
C GLU A 334 -2.01 -22.46 20.07
N TYR A 335 -1.67 -22.82 18.84
CA TYR A 335 -2.65 -22.85 17.75
C TYR A 335 -3.77 -23.88 18.00
N SER A 336 -3.45 -25.04 18.59
CA SER A 336 -4.47 -26.04 18.99
C SER A 336 -5.39 -25.47 20.08
N ARG A 337 -4.83 -24.76 21.06
CA ARG A 337 -5.61 -24.12 22.14
C ARG A 337 -6.59 -23.10 21.60
N ILE A 338 -6.11 -22.14 20.79
CA ILE A 338 -6.99 -21.10 20.23
C ILE A 338 -7.95 -21.67 19.18
N GLY A 339 -7.52 -22.68 18.42
CA GLY A 339 -8.40 -23.39 17.48
C GLY A 339 -9.58 -24.02 18.21
N LYS A 340 -9.32 -24.75 19.30
CA LYS A 340 -10.39 -25.34 20.11
C LYS A 340 -11.32 -24.28 20.70
N LYS A 341 -10.77 -23.19 21.23
CA LYS A 341 -11.57 -22.06 21.71
C LYS A 341 -12.47 -21.47 20.63
N THR A 342 -11.94 -21.36 19.41
CA THR A 342 -12.70 -20.83 18.26
C THR A 342 -13.84 -21.77 17.86
N GLU A 343 -13.59 -23.10 17.86
CA GLU A 343 -14.63 -24.11 17.61
C GLU A 343 -15.74 -24.06 18.66
N ASP A 344 -15.37 -23.96 19.95
CA ASP A 344 -16.33 -23.85 21.05
C ASP A 344 -17.16 -22.57 20.98
N LEU A 345 -16.51 -21.45 20.62
CA LEU A 345 -17.19 -20.18 20.39
C LEU A 345 -18.17 -20.31 19.21
N LEU A 346 -17.72 -20.84 18.07
CA LEU A 346 -18.56 -21.03 16.89
C LEU A 346 -19.80 -21.89 17.20
N ALA A 347 -19.63 -22.94 17.99
CA ALA A 347 -20.74 -23.79 18.42
C ALA A 347 -21.75 -23.07 19.37
N SER A 348 -21.32 -22.00 20.02
CA SER A 348 -22.15 -21.19 20.92
C SER A 348 -22.87 -20.01 20.22
N LEU A 349 -22.47 -19.68 19.01
CA LEU A 349 -23.13 -18.63 18.24
C LEU A 349 -24.48 -19.14 17.71
N ASP A 350 -25.52 -18.39 17.95
CA ASP A 350 -26.82 -18.67 17.33
C ASP A 350 -26.70 -18.55 15.80
N GLU A 351 -27.31 -19.47 15.09
CA GLU A 351 -27.47 -19.35 13.63
C GLU A 351 -28.41 -18.15 13.34
N LYS A 352 -27.84 -16.98 13.13
CA LYS A 352 -28.58 -15.76 12.78
C LYS A 352 -28.48 -15.48 11.29
#